data_c15566a3f3155d2edb632ea98d51ae21
#
_entry.id   c15566a3f3155d2edb632ea98d51ae21
#
_cell.length_a   1.000
_cell.length_b   1.000
_cell.length_c   1.000
_cell.angle_alpha   90.00
_cell.angle_beta   90.00
_cell.angle_gamma   90.00
#
_symmetry.space_group_name_H-M   'P 1'
#
loop_
_entity.id
_entity.type
_entity.pdbx_description
1 polymer ?
#
loop_
_entity_poly.entity_id
_entity_poly.type
_entity_poly.pdbx_seq_one_letter_code
_entity_poly.pdbx_strand_id
1 'polypeptide(L)'
;MFRPKLLFTSLAALALGACAPSDPQAITSAAIAKQVILPTYSRWVEADRQLASSAIAFCQGKTDLESARADFLKAQKTWAELQPLLIGPLAEGNRAWQVQFWPDKKNLVGRQVEQLVNAQPQINAEDLSKASVVVQGLSAYEYILFDAEIDMANAEQKARYCPLLMAIGERQKILAEEILSRWNSNDGMLAQLSKFPNPRYADSHEAIAEVLRVQVTALDSLKKKLGTPLGRQTKGQPQPFQADSWRSKSSLSSLEASLISAQTVWAGVDNKGCLLYTSPSPRD
;
A
#
# COMPACT_ATOMS: atom_id res chain seq x y z
N MET A 1 59.09 -64.13 -18.62
CA MET A 1 58.14 -63.21 -19.26
C MET A 1 56.96 -63.00 -18.29
N PHE A 2 57.04 -62.04 -17.39
CA PHE A 2 55.98 -61.76 -16.44
C PHE A 2 55.26 -60.48 -16.84
N ARG A 3 53.92 -60.53 -17.04
CA ARG A 3 53.06 -59.40 -17.27
C ARG A 3 52.40 -58.99 -15.99
N PRO A 4 52.48 -57.70 -15.55
CA PRO A 4 51.74 -57.22 -14.42
C PRO A 4 50.29 -56.85 -14.83
N LYS A 5 49.30 -57.37 -14.09
CA LYS A 5 47.89 -56.97 -14.19
C LYS A 5 47.72 -55.65 -13.45
N LEU A 6 47.35 -54.57 -14.18
CA LEU A 6 46.90 -53.31 -13.59
C LEU A 6 45.46 -53.50 -13.07
N LEU A 7 45.31 -53.36 -11.75
CA LEU A 7 44.01 -53.19 -11.10
C LEU A 7 43.59 -51.72 -11.22
N PHE A 8 42.53 -51.45 -11.95
CA PHE A 8 41.84 -50.19 -11.94
C PHE A 8 40.88 -50.19 -10.73
N THR A 9 41.22 -49.47 -9.67
CA THR A 9 40.31 -49.14 -8.57
C THR A 9 39.49 -47.93 -8.96
N SER A 10 38.24 -48.15 -9.32
CA SER A 10 37.25 -47.09 -9.56
C SER A 10 36.84 -46.49 -8.23
N LEU A 11 37.30 -45.27 -7.97
CA LEU A 11 36.86 -44.44 -6.82
C LEU A 11 35.49 -43.86 -7.17
N ALA A 12 34.41 -44.49 -6.68
CA ALA A 12 33.07 -43.94 -6.74
C ALA A 12 32.97 -42.80 -5.70
N ALA A 13 33.08 -41.56 -6.16
CA ALA A 13 32.79 -40.39 -5.36
C ALA A 13 31.26 -40.33 -5.09
N LEU A 14 30.83 -40.75 -3.91
CA LEU A 14 29.48 -40.47 -3.42
C LEU A 14 29.37 -38.92 -3.21
N ALA A 15 28.70 -38.25 -4.12
CA ALA A 15 28.22 -36.90 -3.91
C ALA A 15 27.15 -36.91 -2.80
N LEU A 16 27.56 -36.71 -1.57
CA LEU A 16 26.64 -36.34 -0.48
C LEU A 16 26.07 -35.00 -0.81
N GLY A 17 24.91 -34.98 -1.47
CA GLY A 17 24.06 -33.80 -1.53
C GLY A 17 23.64 -33.44 -0.11
N ALA A 18 24.41 -32.61 0.57
CA ALA A 18 24.01 -32.00 1.83
C ALA A 18 22.76 -31.19 1.53
N CYS A 19 21.60 -31.67 1.97
CA CYS A 19 20.43 -30.80 2.14
C CYS A 19 20.85 -29.70 3.10
N ALA A 20 21.12 -28.50 2.58
CA ALA A 20 21.32 -27.35 3.45
C ALA A 20 20.07 -27.23 4.34
N PRO A 21 20.22 -27.02 5.66
CA PRO A 21 19.08 -26.84 6.54
C PRO A 21 18.22 -25.72 5.98
N SER A 22 16.92 -25.96 5.87
CA SER A 22 15.97 -24.92 5.42
C SER A 22 16.03 -23.74 6.38
N ASP A 23 16.25 -22.53 5.87
CA ASP A 23 16.20 -21.30 6.64
C ASP A 23 14.74 -20.92 6.92
N PRO A 24 14.23 -21.07 8.15
CA PRO A 24 12.83 -20.77 8.47
C PRO A 24 12.47 -19.31 8.24
N GLN A 25 13.41 -18.39 8.42
CA GLN A 25 13.19 -16.96 8.21
C GLN A 25 13.09 -16.62 6.73
N ALA A 26 13.88 -17.26 5.86
CA ALA A 26 13.74 -17.12 4.41
C ALA A 26 12.40 -17.63 3.92
N ILE A 27 11.94 -18.79 4.44
CA ILE A 27 10.62 -19.35 4.12
C ILE A 27 9.52 -18.38 4.55
N THR A 28 9.61 -17.84 5.76
CA THR A 28 8.64 -16.88 6.31
C THR A 28 8.61 -15.59 5.53
N SER A 29 9.77 -15.00 5.23
CA SER A 29 9.87 -13.78 4.44
C SER A 29 9.23 -13.96 3.06
N ALA A 30 9.53 -15.06 2.38
CA ALA A 30 8.92 -15.41 1.09
C ALA A 30 7.40 -15.64 1.20
N ALA A 31 6.93 -16.27 2.28
CA ALA A 31 5.51 -16.49 2.52
C ALA A 31 4.76 -15.18 2.75
N ILE A 32 5.28 -14.29 3.59
CA ILE A 32 4.71 -12.95 3.82
C ILE A 32 4.63 -12.18 2.49
N ALA A 33 5.71 -12.16 1.70
CA ALA A 33 5.74 -11.47 0.43
C ALA A 33 4.69 -12.01 -0.55
N LYS A 34 4.60 -13.34 -0.71
CA LYS A 34 3.75 -14.00 -1.71
C LYS A 34 2.28 -14.10 -1.29
N GLN A 35 2.01 -14.33 -0.01
CA GLN A 35 0.66 -14.68 0.46
C GLN A 35 -0.07 -13.48 1.09
N VAL A 36 0.66 -12.48 1.58
CA VAL A 36 0.08 -11.31 2.26
C VAL A 36 0.30 -10.05 1.44
N ILE A 37 1.58 -9.67 1.21
CA ILE A 37 1.89 -8.36 0.65
C ILE A 37 1.44 -8.26 -0.82
N LEU A 38 1.93 -9.14 -1.67
CA LEU A 38 1.65 -9.08 -3.11
C LEU A 38 0.15 -9.15 -3.45
N PRO A 39 -0.65 -10.04 -2.82
CA PRO A 39 -2.11 -10.04 -3.04
C PRO A 39 -2.78 -8.73 -2.61
N THR A 40 -2.29 -8.07 -1.54
CA THR A 40 -2.84 -6.77 -1.10
C THR A 40 -2.51 -5.67 -2.10
N TYR A 41 -1.29 -5.63 -2.64
CA TYR A 41 -0.95 -4.72 -3.75
C TYR A 41 -1.79 -4.97 -5.00
N SER A 42 -2.07 -6.24 -5.34
CA SER A 42 -2.92 -6.58 -6.48
C SER A 42 -4.36 -6.09 -6.30
N ARG A 43 -4.93 -6.22 -5.09
CA ARG A 43 -6.26 -5.67 -4.77
C ARG A 43 -6.29 -4.14 -4.84
N TRP A 44 -5.23 -3.48 -4.41
CA TRP A 44 -5.12 -2.03 -4.52
C TRP A 44 -5.08 -1.56 -5.98
N VAL A 45 -4.29 -2.21 -6.83
CA VAL A 45 -4.27 -1.92 -8.29
C VAL A 45 -5.66 -2.06 -8.89
N GLU A 46 -6.39 -3.12 -8.56
CA GLU A 46 -7.73 -3.34 -9.09
C GLU A 46 -8.73 -2.29 -8.57
N ALA A 47 -8.63 -1.90 -7.31
CA ALA A 47 -9.46 -0.85 -6.74
C ALA A 47 -9.19 0.51 -7.38
N ASP A 48 -7.93 0.84 -7.68
CA ASP A 48 -7.56 2.10 -8.34
C ASP A 48 -7.92 2.12 -9.84
N ARG A 49 -7.91 0.97 -10.52
CA ARG A 49 -8.48 0.82 -11.87
C ARG A 49 -9.98 1.11 -11.86
N GLN A 50 -10.70 0.53 -10.90
CA GLN A 50 -12.12 0.78 -10.74
C GLN A 50 -12.38 2.24 -10.39
N LEU A 51 -11.59 2.87 -9.52
CA LEU A 51 -11.69 4.28 -9.17
C LEU A 51 -11.54 5.19 -10.40
N ALA A 52 -10.55 4.93 -11.25
CA ALA A 52 -10.34 5.67 -12.50
C ALA A 52 -11.53 5.52 -13.46
N SER A 53 -12.02 4.30 -13.64
CA SER A 53 -13.17 4.00 -14.50
C SER A 53 -14.45 4.64 -13.97
N SER A 54 -14.65 4.62 -12.66
CA SER A 54 -15.79 5.21 -11.96
C SER A 54 -15.81 6.74 -12.10
N ALA A 55 -14.64 7.40 -11.97
CA ALA A 55 -14.53 8.84 -12.20
C ALA A 55 -15.01 9.22 -13.60
N ILE A 56 -14.56 8.49 -14.63
CA ILE A 56 -14.94 8.73 -16.01
C ILE A 56 -16.45 8.51 -16.19
N ALA A 57 -16.98 7.37 -15.72
CA ALA A 57 -18.39 7.03 -15.87
C ALA A 57 -19.31 8.04 -15.16
N PHE A 58 -18.94 8.46 -13.94
CA PHE A 58 -19.67 9.48 -13.20
C PHE A 58 -19.65 10.83 -13.94
N CYS A 59 -18.48 11.29 -14.37
CA CYS A 59 -18.33 12.57 -15.05
C CYS A 59 -19.09 12.61 -16.39
N GLN A 60 -19.19 11.48 -17.07
CA GLN A 60 -19.99 11.32 -18.29
C GLN A 60 -21.50 11.13 -18.04
N GLY A 61 -21.96 11.11 -16.79
CA GLY A 61 -23.36 10.88 -16.44
C GLY A 61 -23.86 9.44 -16.64
N LYS A 62 -22.93 8.47 -16.74
CA LYS A 62 -23.26 7.04 -16.91
C LYS A 62 -23.55 6.35 -15.59
N THR A 63 -23.05 6.90 -14.48
CA THR A 63 -23.30 6.42 -13.11
C THR A 63 -23.66 7.61 -12.21
N ASP A 64 -24.29 7.32 -11.07
CA ASP A 64 -24.66 8.31 -10.07
C ASP A 64 -23.53 8.60 -9.06
N LEU A 65 -23.75 9.61 -8.23
CA LEU A 65 -22.81 10.06 -7.21
C LEU A 65 -22.58 8.98 -6.12
N GLU A 66 -23.61 8.23 -5.76
CA GLU A 66 -23.52 7.19 -4.72
C GLU A 66 -22.63 6.02 -5.20
N SER A 67 -22.74 5.64 -6.47
CA SER A 67 -21.86 4.65 -7.09
C SER A 67 -20.39 5.13 -7.10
N ALA A 68 -20.15 6.39 -7.46
CA ALA A 68 -18.81 6.98 -7.44
C ALA A 68 -18.22 7.03 -6.02
N ARG A 69 -19.03 7.37 -5.03
CA ARG A 69 -18.65 7.36 -3.60
C ARG A 69 -18.35 5.94 -3.11
N ALA A 70 -19.16 4.95 -3.50
CA ALA A 70 -18.93 3.56 -3.13
C ALA A 70 -17.61 3.01 -3.68
N ASP A 71 -17.25 3.33 -4.92
CA ASP A 71 -15.97 2.93 -5.51
C ASP A 71 -14.77 3.65 -4.84
N PHE A 72 -14.92 4.92 -4.46
CA PHE A 72 -13.92 5.61 -3.64
C PHE A 72 -13.70 4.90 -2.30
N LEU A 73 -14.77 4.52 -1.60
CA LEU A 73 -14.65 3.83 -0.30
C LEU A 73 -13.93 2.48 -0.43
N LYS A 74 -14.07 1.77 -1.54
CA LYS A 74 -13.29 0.55 -1.83
C LYS A 74 -11.81 0.86 -2.02
N ALA A 75 -11.47 1.89 -2.81
CA ALA A 75 -10.08 2.32 -3.01
C ALA A 75 -9.45 2.78 -1.69
N GLN A 76 -10.18 3.57 -0.89
CA GLN A 76 -9.73 4.01 0.44
C GLN A 76 -9.48 2.84 1.40
N LYS A 77 -10.34 1.82 1.37
CA LYS A 77 -10.15 0.61 2.18
C LYS A 77 -8.92 -0.19 1.77
N THR A 78 -8.70 -0.42 0.46
CA THR A 78 -7.52 -1.14 -0.01
C THR A 78 -6.22 -0.38 0.27
N TRP A 79 -6.24 0.95 0.20
CA TRP A 79 -5.13 1.79 0.66
C TRP A 79 -4.88 1.61 2.16
N ALA A 80 -5.93 1.59 2.98
CA ALA A 80 -5.80 1.34 4.41
C ALA A 80 -5.19 -0.03 4.72
N GLU A 81 -5.55 -1.08 3.96
CA GLU A 81 -4.94 -2.42 4.07
C GLU A 81 -3.45 -2.42 3.72
N LEU A 82 -2.97 -1.49 2.86
CA LEU A 82 -1.55 -1.38 2.52
C LEU A 82 -0.70 -0.67 3.56
N GLN A 83 -1.28 0.15 4.43
CA GLN A 83 -0.50 0.98 5.36
C GLN A 83 0.44 0.17 6.28
N PRO A 84 0.08 -1.03 6.79
CA PRO A 84 0.99 -1.89 7.52
C PRO A 84 2.01 -2.62 6.64
N LEU A 85 1.94 -2.48 5.34
CA LEU A 85 2.74 -3.20 4.34
C LEU A 85 3.58 -2.24 3.48
N LEU A 86 3.85 -1.02 3.96
CA LEU A 86 4.63 0.00 3.25
C LEU A 86 6.12 -0.36 3.27
N ILE A 87 6.50 -1.28 2.39
CA ILE A 87 7.87 -1.73 2.16
C ILE A 87 8.22 -1.60 0.68
N GLY A 88 9.49 -1.34 0.36
CA GLY A 88 9.96 -1.24 -1.01
C GLY A 88 9.46 -0.01 -1.77
N PRO A 89 9.14 -0.12 -3.06
CA PRO A 89 8.93 1.03 -3.95
C PRO A 89 7.89 2.04 -3.46
N LEU A 90 6.84 1.62 -2.78
CA LEU A 90 5.80 2.52 -2.28
C LEU A 90 6.27 3.37 -1.08
N ALA A 91 7.21 2.85 -0.28
CA ALA A 91 7.80 3.57 0.85
C ALA A 91 8.89 4.59 0.41
N GLU A 92 9.33 4.55 -0.84
CA GLU A 92 10.41 5.35 -1.38
C GLU A 92 9.89 6.64 -2.04
N GLY A 93 10.65 7.73 -1.96
CA GLY A 93 10.42 8.94 -2.75
C GLY A 93 9.05 9.60 -2.54
N ASN A 94 8.51 9.60 -1.33
CA ASN A 94 7.22 10.21 -0.99
C ASN A 94 6.00 9.61 -1.72
N ARG A 95 6.09 8.41 -2.33
CA ARG A 95 5.00 7.81 -3.10
C ARG A 95 3.75 7.56 -2.27
N ALA A 96 3.88 7.15 -1.01
CA ALA A 96 2.75 7.00 -0.11
C ALA A 96 1.97 8.32 0.08
N TRP A 97 2.65 9.46 0.05
CA TRP A 97 2.02 10.79 0.12
C TRP A 97 1.30 11.17 -1.17
N GLN A 98 1.69 10.62 -2.31
CA GLN A 98 0.97 10.77 -3.57
C GLN A 98 -0.34 9.97 -3.58
N VAL A 99 -0.45 8.92 -2.76
CA VAL A 99 -1.70 8.18 -2.59
C VAL A 99 -2.62 8.89 -1.61
N GLN A 100 -2.11 9.29 -0.45
CA GLN A 100 -2.92 9.97 0.56
C GLN A 100 -2.11 11.00 1.33
N PHE A 101 -2.58 12.24 1.32
CA PHE A 101 -2.01 13.31 2.13
C PHE A 101 -2.69 13.34 3.51
N TRP A 102 -1.97 12.91 4.54
CA TRP A 102 -2.42 12.95 5.93
C TRP A 102 -1.22 13.16 6.87
N PRO A 103 -1.34 13.97 7.96
CA PRO A 103 -2.53 14.71 8.42
C PRO A 103 -2.73 16.06 7.70
N ASP A 104 -3.97 16.39 7.38
CA ASP A 104 -4.34 17.70 6.84
C ASP A 104 -4.77 18.67 7.96
N LYS A 105 -3.78 19.25 8.64
CA LYS A 105 -4.01 20.07 9.85
C LYS A 105 -4.69 21.42 9.62
N LYS A 106 -4.68 21.93 8.38
CA LYS A 106 -5.11 23.30 8.05
C LYS A 106 -6.03 23.37 6.84
N ASN A 107 -6.73 22.29 6.53
CA ASN A 107 -7.50 22.16 5.28
C ASN A 107 -6.68 22.54 4.04
N LEU A 108 -5.45 22.05 4.00
CA LEU A 108 -4.55 22.34 2.87
C LEU A 108 -5.04 21.68 1.58
N VAL A 109 -5.64 20.50 1.69
CA VAL A 109 -6.24 19.76 0.57
C VAL A 109 -7.31 20.62 -0.10
N GLY A 110 -8.33 21.06 0.63
CA GLY A 110 -9.41 21.89 0.06
C GLY A 110 -8.87 23.15 -0.59
N ARG A 111 -8.01 23.91 0.10
CA ARG A 111 -7.42 25.14 -0.45
C ARG A 111 -6.63 24.92 -1.74
N GLN A 112 -5.81 23.86 -1.80
CA GLN A 112 -5.01 23.58 -3.00
C GLN A 112 -5.85 23.00 -4.14
N VAL A 113 -6.89 22.21 -3.86
CA VAL A 113 -7.85 21.77 -4.86
C VAL A 113 -8.54 22.95 -5.51
N GLU A 114 -9.11 23.88 -4.71
CA GLU A 114 -9.75 25.09 -5.21
C GLU A 114 -8.80 25.94 -6.07
N GLN A 115 -7.57 26.12 -5.59
CA GLN A 115 -6.56 26.87 -6.30
C GLN A 115 -6.21 26.23 -7.66
N LEU A 116 -6.07 24.89 -7.67
CA LEU A 116 -5.70 24.13 -8.87
C LEU A 116 -6.84 24.14 -9.91
N VAL A 117 -8.07 23.90 -9.49
CA VAL A 117 -9.25 23.92 -10.38
C VAL A 117 -9.45 25.29 -11.02
N ASN A 118 -9.19 26.38 -10.29
CA ASN A 118 -9.25 27.73 -10.84
C ASN A 118 -8.11 28.05 -11.80
N ALA A 119 -6.88 27.55 -11.51
CA ALA A 119 -5.69 27.82 -12.32
C ALA A 119 -5.62 26.94 -13.58
N GLN A 120 -6.07 25.70 -13.50
CA GLN A 120 -5.98 24.68 -14.56
C GLN A 120 -7.29 23.90 -14.69
N PRO A 121 -8.34 24.47 -15.31
CA PRO A 121 -9.65 23.83 -15.39
C PRO A 121 -9.68 22.52 -16.20
N GLN A 122 -8.67 22.26 -17.04
CA GLN A 122 -8.55 21.09 -17.92
C GLN A 122 -7.29 20.29 -17.62
N ILE A 123 -7.01 20.03 -16.32
CA ILE A 123 -5.85 19.26 -15.88
C ILE A 123 -6.00 17.77 -16.25
N ASN A 124 -4.89 17.14 -16.64
CA ASN A 124 -4.78 15.71 -16.87
C ASN A 124 -3.82 15.03 -15.86
N ALA A 125 -3.71 13.70 -15.92
CA ALA A 125 -2.91 12.93 -14.98
C ALA A 125 -1.39 13.24 -15.07
N GLU A 126 -0.87 13.59 -16.24
CA GLU A 126 0.54 13.98 -16.42
C GLU A 126 0.83 15.32 -15.74
N ASP A 127 -0.03 16.31 -15.99
CA ASP A 127 0.10 17.63 -15.34
C ASP A 127 -0.05 17.50 -13.82
N LEU A 128 -1.00 16.69 -13.37
CA LEU A 128 -1.22 16.42 -11.95
C LEU A 128 0.00 15.76 -11.30
N SER A 129 0.76 14.93 -12.01
CA SER A 129 1.97 14.28 -11.49
C SER A 129 3.07 15.29 -11.09
N LYS A 130 3.06 16.48 -11.68
CA LYS A 130 4.00 17.59 -11.44
C LYS A 130 3.48 18.57 -10.37
N ALA A 131 2.20 18.44 -9.99
CA ALA A 131 1.59 19.28 -8.97
C ALA A 131 1.98 18.84 -7.55
N SER A 132 1.52 19.59 -6.55
CA SER A 132 1.70 19.22 -5.14
C SER A 132 1.10 17.86 -4.82
N VAL A 133 1.80 17.04 -4.03
CA VAL A 133 1.28 15.73 -3.53
C VAL A 133 -0.06 15.86 -2.79
N VAL A 134 -0.36 17.04 -2.27
CA VAL A 134 -1.61 17.35 -1.55
C VAL A 134 -2.84 17.14 -2.42
N VAL A 135 -2.72 17.34 -3.75
CA VAL A 135 -3.83 17.28 -4.71
C VAL A 135 -3.81 16.05 -5.61
N GLN A 136 -2.80 15.17 -5.46
CA GLN A 136 -2.60 14.05 -6.37
C GLN A 136 -3.42 12.80 -6.04
N GLY A 137 -3.91 12.66 -4.79
CA GLY A 137 -4.37 11.38 -4.27
C GLY A 137 -5.77 11.37 -3.66
N LEU A 138 -6.01 10.30 -2.89
CA LEU A 138 -7.31 10.01 -2.30
C LEU A 138 -7.86 11.13 -1.42
N SER A 139 -7.01 11.92 -0.75
CA SER A 139 -7.48 13.05 0.07
C SER A 139 -8.15 14.15 -0.76
N ALA A 140 -7.63 14.43 -1.96
CA ALA A 140 -8.22 15.40 -2.88
C ALA A 140 -9.45 14.81 -3.58
N TYR A 141 -9.43 13.53 -3.92
CA TYR A 141 -10.59 12.83 -4.47
C TYR A 141 -11.75 12.81 -3.47
N GLU A 142 -11.46 12.51 -2.19
CA GLU A 142 -12.43 12.59 -1.08
C GLU A 142 -13.02 13.99 -0.93
N TYR A 143 -12.17 15.02 -0.97
CA TYR A 143 -12.64 16.40 -0.91
C TYR A 143 -13.68 16.70 -1.99
N ILE A 144 -13.41 16.34 -3.24
CA ILE A 144 -14.33 16.59 -4.35
C ILE A 144 -15.67 15.87 -4.18
N LEU A 145 -15.68 14.61 -3.73
CA LEU A 145 -16.91 13.82 -3.66
C LEU A 145 -17.71 13.99 -2.36
N PHE A 146 -17.09 14.41 -1.26
CA PHE A 146 -17.71 14.32 0.06
C PHE A 146 -17.70 15.63 0.85
N ASP A 147 -16.96 16.68 0.41
CA ASP A 147 -17.00 17.94 1.13
C ASP A 147 -18.37 18.57 1.05
N ALA A 148 -18.82 19.13 2.17
CA ALA A 148 -20.16 19.71 2.27
C ALA A 148 -20.36 20.97 1.40
N GLU A 149 -19.26 21.63 1.02
CA GLU A 149 -19.28 22.83 0.19
C GLU A 149 -19.33 22.52 -1.31
N ILE A 150 -19.18 21.23 -1.70
CA ILE A 150 -19.19 20.79 -3.10
C ILE A 150 -20.45 19.95 -3.39
N ASP A 151 -21.31 20.44 -4.25
CA ASP A 151 -22.48 19.70 -4.74
C ASP A 151 -22.20 19.07 -6.12
N MET A 152 -21.72 17.84 -6.12
CA MET A 152 -21.44 17.09 -7.33
C MET A 152 -22.71 16.60 -8.08
N ALA A 153 -23.91 16.81 -7.54
CA ALA A 153 -25.16 16.65 -8.27
C ALA A 153 -25.50 17.90 -9.12
N ASN A 154 -24.95 19.06 -8.75
CA ASN A 154 -25.09 20.29 -9.55
C ASN A 154 -24.22 20.21 -10.81
N ALA A 155 -24.81 20.48 -11.98
CA ALA A 155 -24.16 20.33 -13.29
C ALA A 155 -22.93 21.24 -13.47
N GLU A 156 -22.98 22.47 -12.94
CA GLU A 156 -21.87 23.44 -13.02
C GLU A 156 -20.70 23.01 -12.16
N GLN A 157 -20.95 22.64 -10.91
CA GLN A 157 -19.90 22.14 -10.01
C GLN A 157 -19.32 20.83 -10.53
N LYS A 158 -20.15 19.93 -11.02
CA LYS A 158 -19.68 18.68 -11.65
C LYS A 158 -18.76 18.97 -12.84
N ALA A 159 -19.14 19.88 -13.73
CA ALA A 159 -18.31 20.27 -14.87
C ALA A 159 -16.96 20.89 -14.41
N ARG A 160 -16.97 21.65 -13.32
CA ARG A 160 -15.78 22.28 -12.76
C ARG A 160 -14.79 21.28 -12.16
N TYR A 161 -15.26 20.29 -11.39
CA TYR A 161 -14.37 19.37 -10.65
C TYR A 161 -14.05 18.06 -11.39
N CYS A 162 -14.85 17.68 -12.38
CA CYS A 162 -14.66 16.42 -13.09
C CYS A 162 -13.31 16.27 -13.80
N PRO A 163 -12.70 17.30 -14.43
CA PRO A 163 -11.37 17.15 -15.00
C PRO A 163 -10.34 16.72 -13.94
N LEU A 164 -10.33 17.34 -12.78
CA LEU A 164 -9.43 16.99 -11.70
C LEU A 164 -9.76 15.60 -11.09
N LEU A 165 -11.04 15.29 -10.90
CA LEU A 165 -11.48 13.98 -10.39
C LEU A 165 -10.98 12.83 -11.28
N MET A 166 -11.15 12.97 -12.60
CA MET A 166 -10.65 11.99 -13.57
C MET A 166 -9.12 11.92 -13.59
N ALA A 167 -8.44 13.07 -13.51
CA ALA A 167 -6.99 13.13 -13.46
C ALA A 167 -6.42 12.43 -12.22
N ILE A 168 -7.04 12.59 -11.05
CA ILE A 168 -6.64 11.90 -9.82
C ILE A 168 -6.85 10.40 -9.97
N GLY A 169 -8.02 9.94 -10.44
CA GLY A 169 -8.29 8.53 -10.64
C GLY A 169 -7.26 7.86 -11.57
N GLU A 170 -6.98 8.48 -12.72
CA GLU A 170 -5.98 7.98 -13.67
C GLU A 170 -4.56 7.99 -13.06
N ARG A 171 -4.20 9.03 -12.31
CA ARG A 171 -2.89 9.12 -11.62
C ARG A 171 -2.72 8.02 -10.59
N GLN A 172 -3.75 7.73 -9.80
CA GLN A 172 -3.71 6.66 -8.79
C GLN A 172 -3.55 5.29 -9.46
N LYS A 173 -4.30 5.01 -10.53
CA LYS A 173 -4.16 3.79 -11.33
C LYS A 173 -2.73 3.62 -11.86
N ILE A 174 -2.16 4.64 -12.49
CA ILE A 174 -0.79 4.61 -13.03
C ILE A 174 0.22 4.34 -11.92
N LEU A 175 0.11 5.02 -10.79
CA LEU A 175 1.00 4.83 -9.65
C LEU A 175 0.92 3.40 -9.09
N ALA A 176 -0.28 2.89 -8.92
CA ALA A 176 -0.49 1.54 -8.39
C ALA A 176 0.09 0.45 -9.32
N GLU A 177 -0.14 0.58 -10.63
CA GLU A 177 0.39 -0.33 -11.65
C GLU A 177 1.93 -0.27 -11.72
N GLU A 178 2.52 0.93 -11.66
CA GLU A 178 3.97 1.10 -11.62
C GLU A 178 4.58 0.39 -10.39
N ILE A 179 3.99 0.58 -9.21
CA ILE A 179 4.47 -0.03 -7.97
C ILE A 179 4.37 -1.56 -8.05
N LEU A 180 3.24 -2.11 -8.49
CA LEU A 180 3.07 -3.56 -8.64
C LEU A 180 4.05 -4.14 -9.67
N SER A 181 4.30 -3.44 -10.78
CA SER A 181 5.30 -3.84 -11.78
C SER A 181 6.71 -3.92 -11.18
N ARG A 182 7.09 -2.94 -10.36
CA ARG A 182 8.39 -2.94 -9.64
C ARG A 182 8.49 -4.08 -8.62
N TRP A 183 7.38 -4.45 -7.98
CA TRP A 183 7.34 -5.61 -7.08
C TRP A 183 7.63 -6.92 -7.81
N ASN A 184 7.12 -7.07 -9.03
CA ASN A 184 7.19 -8.29 -9.83
C ASN A 184 8.39 -8.32 -10.79
N SER A 185 9.23 -7.30 -10.84
CA SER A 185 10.44 -7.32 -11.67
C SER A 185 11.44 -8.40 -11.20
N ASN A 186 12.37 -8.81 -12.07
CA ASN A 186 13.32 -9.88 -11.76
C ASN A 186 14.12 -9.65 -10.47
N ASP A 187 14.48 -8.38 -10.19
CA ASP A 187 15.18 -7.95 -8.98
C ASP A 187 14.24 -7.16 -8.05
N GLY A 188 12.92 -7.33 -8.21
CA GLY A 188 11.89 -6.64 -7.45
C GLY A 188 11.75 -7.14 -6.02
N MET A 189 10.90 -6.48 -5.25
CA MET A 189 10.72 -6.76 -3.83
C MET A 189 10.32 -8.22 -3.55
N LEU A 190 9.54 -8.85 -4.44
CA LEU A 190 9.19 -10.27 -4.32
C LEU A 190 10.43 -11.16 -4.34
N ALA A 191 11.36 -10.90 -5.27
CA ALA A 191 12.63 -11.63 -5.36
C ALA A 191 13.53 -11.33 -4.14
N GLN A 192 13.62 -10.06 -3.73
CA GLN A 192 14.45 -9.61 -2.61
C GLN A 192 13.98 -10.19 -1.26
N LEU A 193 12.68 -10.34 -1.04
CA LEU A 193 12.13 -10.99 0.16
C LEU A 193 12.13 -12.52 0.10
N SER A 194 12.53 -13.13 -1.04
CA SER A 194 12.48 -14.59 -1.25
C SER A 194 13.84 -15.26 -1.43
N LYS A 195 14.87 -14.50 -1.80
CA LYS A 195 16.20 -15.05 -2.15
C LYS A 195 17.30 -14.24 -1.48
N PHE A 196 18.17 -14.89 -0.74
CA PHE A 196 19.27 -14.28 0.02
C PHE A 196 20.61 -14.94 -0.32
N PRO A 197 21.72 -14.18 -0.31
CA PRO A 197 21.81 -12.73 -0.16
C PRO A 197 21.35 -12.00 -1.43
N ASN A 198 21.00 -10.71 -1.30
CA ASN A 198 20.68 -9.82 -2.42
C ASN A 198 21.14 -8.38 -2.12
N PRO A 199 21.08 -7.42 -3.08
CA PRO A 199 21.58 -6.07 -2.85
C PRO A 199 20.89 -5.29 -1.73
N ARG A 200 19.67 -5.67 -1.31
CA ARG A 200 18.92 -5.02 -0.24
C ARG A 200 19.13 -5.69 1.12
N TYR A 201 19.24 -7.02 1.14
CA TYR A 201 19.34 -7.81 2.35
C TYR A 201 20.51 -8.80 2.26
N ALA A 202 21.41 -8.75 3.24
CA ALA A 202 22.50 -9.72 3.34
C ALA A 202 21.96 -11.12 3.68
N ASP A 203 20.87 -11.20 4.45
CA ASP A 203 20.23 -12.44 4.86
C ASP A 203 18.73 -12.27 5.10
N SER A 204 18.05 -13.34 5.41
CA SER A 204 16.63 -13.39 5.73
C SER A 204 16.27 -12.66 7.03
N HIS A 205 17.20 -12.60 7.98
CA HIS A 205 17.00 -11.90 9.24
C HIS A 205 16.80 -10.39 9.04
N GLU A 206 17.60 -9.77 8.17
CA GLU A 206 17.43 -8.36 7.82
C GLU A 206 16.09 -8.09 7.16
N ALA A 207 15.63 -8.99 6.28
CA ALA A 207 14.34 -8.87 5.62
C ALA A 207 13.17 -8.94 6.62
N ILE A 208 13.19 -9.90 7.53
CA ILE A 208 12.19 -10.02 8.61
C ILE A 208 12.24 -8.80 9.54
N ALA A 209 13.43 -8.33 9.90
CA ALA A 209 13.59 -7.14 10.73
C ALA A 209 12.98 -5.89 10.05
N GLU A 210 13.10 -5.74 8.73
CA GLU A 210 12.43 -4.64 8.01
C GLU A 210 10.91 -4.78 8.04
N VAL A 211 10.36 -5.98 7.82
CA VAL A 211 8.92 -6.23 7.93
C VAL A 211 8.41 -5.86 9.32
N LEU A 212 9.08 -6.30 10.37
CA LEU A 212 8.71 -5.97 11.76
C LEU A 212 8.75 -4.47 12.04
N ARG A 213 9.80 -3.79 11.58
CA ARG A 213 9.93 -2.32 11.73
C ARG A 213 8.78 -1.59 11.05
N VAL A 214 8.37 -2.03 9.85
CA VAL A 214 7.22 -1.46 9.13
C VAL A 214 5.94 -1.66 9.93
N GLN A 215 5.73 -2.85 10.52
CA GLN A 215 4.56 -3.12 11.37
C GLN A 215 4.51 -2.19 12.60
N VAL A 216 5.62 -2.04 13.31
CA VAL A 216 5.69 -1.15 14.49
C VAL A 216 5.38 0.30 14.09
N THR A 217 5.98 0.78 13.00
CA THR A 217 5.74 2.14 12.48
C THR A 217 4.27 2.35 12.09
N ALA A 218 3.66 1.35 11.46
CA ALA A 218 2.25 1.39 11.08
C ALA A 218 1.33 1.44 12.30
N LEU A 219 1.56 0.61 13.30
CA LEU A 219 0.76 0.61 14.55
C LEU A 219 0.89 1.95 15.30
N ASP A 220 2.07 2.54 15.34
CA ASP A 220 2.26 3.89 15.90
C ASP A 220 1.51 4.96 15.09
N SER A 221 1.47 4.83 13.77
CA SER A 221 0.68 5.72 12.90
C SER A 221 -0.82 5.55 13.16
N LEU A 222 -1.32 4.32 13.27
CA LEU A 222 -2.72 4.04 13.59
C LEU A 222 -3.12 4.61 14.96
N LYS A 223 -2.26 4.48 15.97
CA LYS A 223 -2.43 5.10 17.28
C LYS A 223 -2.59 6.63 17.18
N LYS A 224 -1.82 7.28 16.29
CA LYS A 224 -1.92 8.72 16.04
C LYS A 224 -3.20 9.06 15.29
N LYS A 225 -3.57 8.28 14.26
CA LYS A 225 -4.80 8.45 13.48
C LYS A 225 -6.05 8.36 14.34
N LEU A 226 -6.06 7.47 15.34
CA LEU A 226 -7.14 7.38 16.31
C LEU A 226 -7.05 8.48 17.39
N GLY A 227 -5.86 8.73 17.93
CA GLY A 227 -5.66 9.58 19.09
C GLY A 227 -5.76 11.08 18.80
N THR A 228 -5.32 11.54 17.61
CA THR A 228 -5.34 12.95 17.24
C THR A 228 -6.77 13.52 17.20
N PRO A 229 -7.73 12.90 16.49
CA PRO A 229 -9.10 13.37 16.48
C PRO A 229 -9.77 13.43 17.87
N LEU A 230 -9.37 12.51 18.74
CA LEU A 230 -9.88 12.42 20.12
C LEU A 230 -9.18 13.38 21.11
N GLY A 231 -8.26 14.21 20.64
CA GLY A 231 -7.57 15.20 21.46
C GLY A 231 -6.40 14.67 22.29
N ARG A 232 -5.99 13.40 22.15
CA ARG A 232 -4.89 12.82 22.94
C ARG A 232 -3.54 13.54 22.75
N GLN A 233 -3.35 14.18 21.58
CA GLN A 233 -2.12 14.90 21.24
C GLN A 233 -2.28 16.42 21.35
N THR A 234 -3.46 16.90 21.75
CA THR A 234 -3.83 18.32 21.81
C THR A 234 -4.36 18.70 23.19
N LYS A 235 -3.78 18.14 24.27
CA LYS A 235 -4.13 18.42 25.66
C LYS A 235 -5.64 18.24 25.97
N GLY A 236 -6.25 17.21 25.40
CA GLY A 236 -7.66 16.89 25.59
C GLY A 236 -8.63 17.65 24.67
N GLN A 237 -8.14 18.49 23.76
CA GLN A 237 -8.99 19.18 22.79
C GLN A 237 -9.20 18.34 21.55
N PRO A 238 -10.42 17.84 21.26
CA PRO A 238 -10.73 17.05 20.07
C PRO A 238 -10.43 17.79 18.77
N GLN A 239 -9.93 17.08 17.78
CA GLN A 239 -9.60 17.60 16.45
C GLN A 239 -10.27 16.72 15.36
N PRO A 240 -11.62 16.71 15.28
CA PRO A 240 -12.34 15.76 14.43
C PRO A 240 -11.97 15.87 12.94
N PHE A 241 -11.65 17.08 12.47
CA PHE A 241 -11.23 17.31 11.08
C PHE A 241 -9.78 16.86 10.77
N GLN A 242 -9.06 16.34 11.76
CA GLN A 242 -7.77 15.69 11.56
C GLN A 242 -7.90 14.14 11.53
N ALA A 243 -9.11 13.60 11.63
CA ALA A 243 -9.31 12.18 11.39
C ALA A 243 -8.98 11.85 9.92
N ASP A 244 -8.38 10.69 9.73
CA ASP A 244 -8.16 10.16 8.38
C ASP A 244 -9.51 9.88 7.72
N SER A 245 -9.70 10.31 6.47
CA SER A 245 -10.95 10.10 5.72
C SER A 245 -12.22 10.56 6.46
N TRP A 246 -12.14 11.73 7.10
CA TRP A 246 -13.25 12.25 7.91
C TRP A 246 -14.44 12.73 7.09
N ARG A 247 -14.22 13.22 5.87
CA ARG A 247 -15.29 13.72 4.98
C ARG A 247 -16.20 12.57 4.53
N SER A 248 -15.61 11.45 4.15
CA SER A 248 -16.34 10.24 3.76
C SER A 248 -16.88 9.44 4.95
N LYS A 249 -16.55 9.86 6.19
CA LYS A 249 -16.90 9.18 7.45
C LYS A 249 -16.34 7.74 7.52
N SER A 250 -15.25 7.46 6.79
CA SER A 250 -14.66 6.12 6.71
C SER A 250 -13.43 5.94 7.62
N SER A 251 -13.17 6.87 8.56
CA SER A 251 -12.02 6.83 9.47
C SER A 251 -11.90 5.52 10.24
N LEU A 252 -12.98 5.05 10.86
CA LEU A 252 -12.95 3.84 11.69
C LEU A 252 -12.80 2.58 10.85
N SER A 253 -13.49 2.48 9.72
CA SER A 253 -13.36 1.34 8.80
C SER A 253 -11.96 1.26 8.17
N SER A 254 -11.31 2.39 7.91
CA SER A 254 -9.92 2.44 7.45
C SER A 254 -8.95 1.95 8.54
N LEU A 255 -9.15 2.38 9.79
CA LEU A 255 -8.34 1.90 10.93
C LEU A 255 -8.50 0.39 11.14
N GLU A 256 -9.74 -0.11 11.08
CA GLU A 256 -10.04 -1.54 11.18
C GLU A 256 -9.37 -2.35 10.07
N ALA A 257 -9.48 -1.91 8.82
CA ALA A 257 -8.84 -2.55 7.67
C ALA A 257 -7.32 -2.63 7.84
N SER A 258 -6.69 -1.56 8.33
CA SER A 258 -5.26 -1.54 8.62
C SER A 258 -4.88 -2.51 9.75
N LEU A 259 -5.67 -2.59 10.83
CA LEU A 259 -5.41 -3.51 11.94
C LEU A 259 -5.54 -4.98 11.51
N ILE A 260 -6.58 -5.30 10.73
CA ILE A 260 -6.78 -6.66 10.18
C ILE A 260 -5.61 -7.04 9.27
N SER A 261 -5.15 -6.11 8.41
CA SER A 261 -3.99 -6.35 7.55
C SER A 261 -2.70 -6.56 8.37
N ALA A 262 -2.46 -5.76 9.39
CA ALA A 262 -1.34 -5.96 10.31
C ALA A 262 -1.41 -7.33 11.00
N GLN A 263 -2.59 -7.72 11.50
CA GLN A 263 -2.80 -9.04 12.09
C GLN A 263 -2.50 -10.17 11.11
N THR A 264 -2.85 -10.01 9.82
CA THR A 264 -2.59 -11.04 8.80
C THR A 264 -1.09 -11.27 8.58
N VAL A 265 -0.24 -10.26 8.74
CA VAL A 265 1.23 -10.43 8.70
C VAL A 265 1.71 -11.37 9.80
N TRP A 266 1.13 -11.27 11.02
CA TRP A 266 1.49 -12.09 12.17
C TRP A 266 0.89 -13.49 12.13
N ALA A 267 -0.41 -13.57 11.88
CA ALA A 267 -1.16 -14.81 11.92
C ALA A 267 -1.05 -15.64 10.63
N GLY A 268 -0.65 -15.01 9.52
CA GLY A 268 -0.70 -15.63 8.20
C GLY A 268 -2.12 -15.69 7.63
N VAL A 269 -2.21 -16.14 6.39
CA VAL A 269 -3.48 -16.42 5.75
C VAL A 269 -4.08 -17.68 6.39
N ASP A 270 -5.37 -17.65 6.71
CA ASP A 270 -6.10 -18.74 7.39
C ASP A 270 -5.51 -19.17 8.75
N ASN A 271 -4.91 -18.22 9.50
CA ASN A 271 -4.24 -18.48 10.77
C ASN A 271 -3.11 -19.53 10.68
N LYS A 272 -2.54 -19.73 9.51
CA LYS A 272 -1.38 -20.61 9.31
C LYS A 272 -0.05 -19.86 9.47
N GLY A 273 -0.01 -19.01 10.46
CA GLY A 273 1.04 -18.13 10.99
C GLY A 273 2.32 -17.94 10.17
N CYS A 274 2.55 -16.69 9.75
CA CYS A 274 3.85 -16.36 9.13
C CYS A 274 4.91 -16.02 10.18
N LEU A 275 4.63 -15.11 11.11
CA LEU A 275 5.61 -14.66 12.11
C LEU A 275 5.50 -15.37 13.46
N LEU A 276 4.30 -15.84 13.86
CA LEU A 276 4.12 -16.50 15.15
C LEU A 276 4.86 -17.83 15.28
N TYR A 277 5.08 -18.56 14.18
CA TYR A 277 5.79 -19.84 14.20
C TYR A 277 7.30 -19.73 14.01
N THR A 278 7.84 -18.54 13.72
CA THR A 278 9.28 -18.31 13.56
C THR A 278 9.91 -17.61 14.76
N SER A 279 9.10 -17.10 15.70
CA SER A 279 9.59 -16.61 16.98
C SER A 279 9.90 -17.80 17.88
N PRO A 280 11.14 -17.93 18.41
CA PRO A 280 11.41 -18.95 19.43
C PRO A 280 10.44 -18.74 20.60
N SER A 281 9.73 -19.80 20.96
CA SER A 281 8.86 -19.78 22.13
C SER A 281 9.70 -19.43 23.36
N PRO A 282 9.26 -18.52 24.24
CA PRO A 282 9.95 -18.28 25.50
C PRO A 282 9.98 -19.50 26.44
N ARG A 283 9.54 -20.66 25.99
CA ARG A 283 9.42 -21.91 26.78
C ARG A 283 10.36 -23.03 26.29
N ASP A 284 11.23 -22.77 25.29
CA ASP A 284 12.23 -23.74 24.85
C ASP A 284 13.60 -23.43 25.46
#